data_3f49f7885259c778c69ba05f9ca09b56
#
_entry.id   3f49f7885259c778c69ba05f9ca09b56
#
_cell.length_a   1.000
_cell.length_b   1.000
_cell.length_c   1.000
_cell.angle_alpha   90.00
_cell.angle_beta   90.00
_cell.angle_gamma   90.00
#
_symmetry.space_group_name_H-M   'P 1'
#
loop_
_entity.id
_entity.type
_entity.pdbx_description
1 polymer ?
#
loop_
_entity_poly.entity_id
_entity_poly.type
_entity_poly.pdbx_seq_one_letter_code
_entity_poly.pdbx_strand_id
1 'polypeptide(L)'
;MSLFPDDNGENDLFMSRTDPDNPLGTHAPYSFELEGKVWPTVEHYFQGMKFTDDNRQVKVRNADTPGKAGKLGRKRHKSLRRDWKQVRETVMTRGIYVRCRTHPELAEALLDTGDTKIVENSNFDYFWGCGRDRRGDNRYGKVLMNVRARLREERAAQD
;
A
#
# COMPACT_ATOMS: atom_id res chain seq x y z
N MET A 1 27.72 11.82 22.80
CA MET A 1 26.72 10.73 22.89
C MET A 1 25.38 11.30 22.47
N SER A 2 24.83 10.82 21.34
CA SER A 2 23.48 11.22 20.92
C SER A 2 22.46 10.65 21.90
N LEU A 3 21.52 11.48 22.32
CA LEU A 3 20.41 11.06 23.19
C LEU A 3 19.37 10.20 22.42
N PHE A 4 19.53 10.15 21.11
CA PHE A 4 18.72 9.30 20.24
C PHE A 4 19.66 8.32 19.57
N PRO A 5 19.32 7.02 19.48
CA PRO A 5 20.11 6.10 18.67
C PRO A 5 20.22 6.72 17.27
N ASP A 6 21.44 6.78 16.75
CA ASP A 6 21.66 7.16 15.36
C ASP A 6 20.94 6.14 14.50
N ASP A 7 19.69 6.44 14.14
CA ASP A 7 18.93 5.63 13.20
C ASP A 7 19.42 6.00 11.80
N ASN A 8 20.59 5.45 11.45
CA ASN A 8 21.19 5.64 10.13
C ASN A 8 20.55 4.73 9.07
N GLY A 9 19.47 4.02 9.44
CA GLY A 9 18.73 3.17 8.52
C GLY A 9 19.47 1.91 8.07
N GLU A 10 20.55 1.52 8.73
CA GLU A 10 21.35 0.34 8.35
C GLU A 10 20.54 -0.96 8.41
N ASN A 11 19.56 -1.02 9.32
CA ASN A 11 18.72 -2.20 9.52
C ASN A 11 17.32 -2.04 8.92
N ASP A 12 17.04 -0.95 8.22
CA ASP A 12 15.74 -0.71 7.62
C ASP A 12 15.53 -1.62 6.42
N LEU A 13 14.30 -2.05 6.22
CA LEU A 13 13.89 -2.77 5.02
C LEU A 13 13.40 -1.75 3.97
N PHE A 14 14.20 -1.56 2.94
CA PHE A 14 13.84 -0.69 1.82
C PHE A 14 13.11 -1.50 0.76
N MET A 15 12.00 -0.96 0.24
CA MET A 15 11.23 -1.62 -0.79
C MET A 15 10.61 -0.60 -1.73
N SER A 16 10.26 -1.04 -2.94
CA SER A 16 9.51 -0.25 -3.92
C SER A 16 8.09 -0.79 -4.03
N ARG A 17 7.09 0.05 -3.76
CA ARG A 17 5.68 -0.38 -3.85
C ARG A 17 5.24 -0.69 -5.27
N THR A 18 5.96 -0.18 -6.28
CA THR A 18 5.63 -0.41 -7.69
C THR A 18 6.36 -1.59 -8.30
N ASP A 19 7.22 -2.28 -7.53
CA ASP A 19 7.89 -3.49 -7.97
C ASP A 19 6.90 -4.67 -7.95
N PRO A 20 6.52 -5.24 -9.11
CA PRO A 20 5.56 -6.34 -9.15
C PRO A 20 6.08 -7.64 -8.55
N ASP A 21 7.38 -7.77 -8.41
CA ASP A 21 8.01 -8.95 -7.82
C ASP A 21 8.09 -8.87 -6.28
N ASN A 22 7.82 -7.71 -5.71
CA ASN A 22 7.78 -7.57 -4.26
C ASN A 22 6.37 -7.83 -3.73
N PRO A 23 6.16 -8.91 -2.94
CA PRO A 23 4.82 -9.25 -2.44
C PRO A 23 4.21 -8.19 -1.53
N LEU A 24 5.02 -7.31 -0.96
CA LEU A 24 4.53 -6.21 -0.10
C LEU A 24 4.13 -4.96 -0.91
N GLY A 25 4.39 -4.94 -2.22
CA GLY A 25 4.09 -3.79 -3.07
C GLY A 25 2.64 -3.78 -3.56
N THR A 26 2.19 -2.62 -4.06
CA THR A 26 0.84 -2.46 -4.60
C THR A 26 0.66 -3.11 -5.96
N HIS A 27 1.76 -3.30 -6.70
CA HIS A 27 1.76 -3.86 -8.06
C HIS A 27 1.86 -5.40 -8.08
N ALA A 28 2.06 -6.04 -6.93
CA ALA A 28 2.15 -7.51 -6.85
C ALA A 28 0.81 -8.15 -7.26
N PRO A 29 0.85 -9.24 -8.08
CA PRO A 29 -0.35 -9.80 -8.68
C PRO A 29 -1.12 -10.75 -7.75
N TYR A 30 -1.63 -10.22 -6.66
CA TYR A 30 -2.43 -10.96 -5.68
C TYR A 30 -3.82 -10.34 -5.63
N SER A 31 -4.78 -10.98 -6.29
CA SER A 31 -6.16 -10.50 -6.36
C SER A 31 -6.90 -10.71 -5.03
N PHE A 32 -7.90 -9.88 -4.79
CA PHE A 32 -8.73 -9.97 -3.58
C PHE A 32 -10.10 -9.34 -3.86
N GLU A 33 -11.07 -9.72 -3.05
CA GLU A 33 -12.42 -9.15 -3.10
C GLU A 33 -12.57 -8.08 -2.03
N LEU A 34 -13.06 -6.91 -2.44
CA LEU A 34 -13.33 -5.79 -1.55
C LEU A 34 -14.36 -4.87 -2.19
N GLU A 35 -15.27 -4.33 -1.40
CA GLU A 35 -16.39 -3.52 -1.90
C GLU A 35 -17.26 -4.30 -2.91
N GLY A 36 -17.40 -5.62 -2.70
CA GLY A 36 -18.20 -6.50 -3.56
C GLY A 36 -17.61 -6.76 -4.94
N LYS A 37 -16.33 -6.44 -5.16
CA LYS A 37 -15.66 -6.56 -6.45
C LYS A 37 -14.28 -7.21 -6.28
N VAL A 38 -13.85 -7.94 -7.32
CA VAL A 38 -12.51 -8.55 -7.36
C VAL A 38 -11.54 -7.54 -8.00
N TRP A 39 -10.47 -7.24 -7.30
CA TRP A 39 -9.42 -6.33 -7.73
C TRP A 39 -8.15 -7.11 -8.06
N PRO A 40 -7.54 -6.91 -9.24
CA PRO A 40 -6.34 -7.68 -9.62
C PRO A 40 -5.12 -7.39 -8.74
N THR A 41 -4.98 -6.15 -8.29
CA THR A 41 -3.89 -5.72 -7.39
C THR A 41 -4.37 -4.64 -6.45
N VAL A 42 -3.59 -4.33 -5.42
CA VAL A 42 -3.87 -3.18 -4.55
C VAL A 42 -3.87 -1.87 -5.34
N GLU A 43 -3.00 -1.75 -6.36
CA GLU A 43 -2.96 -0.55 -7.19
C GLU A 43 -4.28 -0.32 -7.92
N HIS A 44 -4.88 -1.35 -8.51
CA HIS A 44 -6.19 -1.26 -9.14
C HIS A 44 -7.25 -0.76 -8.13
N TYR A 45 -7.27 -1.35 -6.95
CA TYR A 45 -8.21 -0.97 -5.90
C TYR A 45 -8.01 0.47 -5.46
N PHE A 46 -6.78 0.84 -5.13
CA PHE A 46 -6.43 2.17 -4.65
C PHE A 46 -6.81 3.25 -5.68
N GLN A 47 -6.47 3.04 -6.95
CA GLN A 47 -6.78 3.99 -8.01
C GLN A 47 -8.28 4.03 -8.31
N GLY A 48 -8.96 2.88 -8.27
CA GLY A 48 -10.41 2.83 -8.48
C GLY A 48 -11.19 3.58 -7.41
N MET A 49 -10.75 3.49 -6.17
CA MET A 49 -11.43 4.15 -5.04
C MET A 49 -11.34 5.68 -5.06
N LYS A 50 -10.51 6.26 -5.92
CA LYS A 50 -10.49 7.71 -6.14
C LYS A 50 -11.80 8.25 -6.70
N PHE A 51 -12.57 7.41 -7.38
CA PHE A 51 -13.70 7.86 -8.18
C PHE A 51 -15.03 7.39 -7.59
N THR A 52 -16.04 8.26 -7.66
CA THR A 52 -17.41 7.94 -7.23
C THR A 52 -18.26 7.33 -8.34
N ASP A 53 -17.83 7.45 -9.60
CA ASP A 53 -18.54 6.91 -10.77
C ASP A 53 -18.19 5.43 -10.95
N ASP A 54 -19.20 4.55 -10.95
CA ASP A 54 -19.03 3.11 -11.14
C ASP A 54 -18.37 2.76 -12.48
N ASN A 55 -18.72 3.46 -13.55
CA ASN A 55 -18.12 3.22 -14.87
C ASN A 55 -16.63 3.53 -14.87
N ARG A 56 -16.23 4.59 -14.18
CA ARG A 56 -14.80 4.93 -14.04
C ARG A 56 -14.07 3.89 -13.20
N GLN A 57 -14.66 3.43 -12.10
CA GLN A 57 -14.10 2.37 -11.28
C GLN A 57 -13.91 1.07 -12.07
N VAL A 58 -14.91 0.68 -12.88
CA VAL A 58 -14.81 -0.50 -13.75
C VAL A 58 -13.64 -0.37 -14.72
N LYS A 59 -13.48 0.81 -15.33
CA LYS A 59 -12.39 1.06 -16.28
C LYS A 59 -11.02 0.90 -15.62
N VAL A 60 -10.84 1.44 -14.40
CA VAL A 60 -9.60 1.29 -13.64
C VAL A 60 -9.38 -0.18 -13.26
N ARG A 61 -10.41 -0.84 -12.75
CA ARG A 61 -10.33 -2.25 -12.33
C ARG A 61 -9.97 -3.19 -13.49
N ASN A 62 -10.45 -2.90 -14.69
CA ASN A 62 -10.23 -3.70 -15.88
C ASN A 62 -8.94 -3.33 -16.63
N ALA A 63 -8.15 -2.41 -16.14
CA ALA A 63 -6.85 -2.09 -16.73
C ALA A 63 -5.96 -3.32 -16.78
N ASP A 64 -5.23 -3.50 -17.87
CA ASP A 64 -4.42 -4.71 -18.11
C ASP A 64 -3.28 -4.89 -17.10
N THR A 65 -2.77 -3.79 -16.58
CA THR A 65 -1.64 -3.78 -15.65
C THR A 65 -1.86 -2.78 -14.52
N PRO A 66 -1.21 -2.96 -13.37
CA PRO A 66 -1.27 -1.95 -12.30
C PRO A 66 -0.73 -0.58 -12.76
N GLY A 67 0.27 -0.56 -13.65
CA GLY A 67 0.78 0.69 -14.23
C GLY A 67 -0.29 1.44 -15.01
N LYS A 68 -1.09 0.73 -15.81
CA LYS A 68 -2.22 1.32 -16.56
C LYS A 68 -3.32 1.80 -15.61
N ALA A 69 -3.62 1.03 -14.56
CA ALA A 69 -4.56 1.47 -13.52
C ALA A 69 -4.10 2.78 -12.89
N GLY A 70 -2.82 2.90 -12.57
CA GLY A 70 -2.22 4.11 -12.03
C GLY A 70 -2.33 5.31 -12.98
N LYS A 71 -2.09 5.10 -14.27
CA LYS A 71 -2.27 6.16 -15.29
C LYS A 71 -3.71 6.67 -15.35
N LEU A 72 -4.68 5.75 -15.33
CA LEU A 72 -6.09 6.11 -15.31
C LEU A 72 -6.47 6.87 -14.03
N GLY A 73 -5.92 6.45 -12.90
CA GLY A 73 -6.16 7.09 -11.60
C GLY A 73 -5.58 8.50 -11.50
N ARG A 74 -4.52 8.81 -12.25
CA ARG A 74 -3.91 10.15 -12.26
C ARG A 74 -4.55 11.11 -13.26
N LYS A 75 -5.38 10.63 -14.18
CA LYS A 75 -6.10 11.48 -15.11
C LYS A 75 -7.21 12.23 -14.40
N ARG A 76 -7.40 13.49 -14.77
CA ARG A 76 -8.53 14.28 -14.31
C ARG A 76 -9.85 13.59 -14.68
N HIS A 77 -10.77 13.54 -13.73
CA HIS A 77 -12.11 13.03 -13.94
C HIS A 77 -13.09 13.76 -13.02
N LYS A 78 -14.29 14.05 -13.52
CA LYS A 78 -15.32 14.77 -12.78
C LYS A 78 -15.78 14.05 -11.50
N SER A 79 -15.63 12.72 -11.45
CA SER A 79 -16.05 11.91 -10.30
C SER A 79 -14.95 11.69 -9.26
N LEU A 80 -13.82 12.40 -9.36
CA LEU A 80 -12.78 12.34 -8.33
C LEU A 80 -13.35 12.76 -6.97
N ARG A 81 -13.17 11.92 -5.96
CA ARG A 81 -13.63 12.22 -4.59
C ARG A 81 -13.00 13.51 -4.08
N ARG A 82 -13.84 14.37 -3.49
CA ARG A 82 -13.37 15.63 -2.89
C ARG A 82 -12.53 15.42 -1.64
N ASP A 83 -12.79 14.32 -0.91
CA ASP A 83 -12.11 13.97 0.34
C ASP A 83 -10.93 13.01 0.12
N TRP A 84 -10.46 12.84 -1.12
CA TRP A 84 -9.44 11.84 -1.43
C TRP A 84 -8.19 11.98 -0.55
N LYS A 85 -7.69 13.20 -0.37
CA LYS A 85 -6.49 13.43 0.45
C LYS A 85 -6.68 13.01 1.91
N GLN A 86 -7.90 13.08 2.43
CA GLN A 86 -8.22 12.69 3.79
C GLN A 86 -8.39 11.18 3.97
N VAL A 87 -8.82 10.47 2.92
CA VAL A 87 -9.15 9.04 3.02
C VAL A 87 -8.13 8.11 2.37
N ARG A 88 -7.19 8.62 1.57
CA ARG A 88 -6.28 7.80 0.77
C ARG A 88 -5.45 6.81 1.60
N GLU A 89 -4.99 7.20 2.77
CA GLU A 89 -4.21 6.32 3.65
C GLU A 89 -5.07 5.19 4.21
N THR A 90 -6.31 5.48 4.61
CA THR A 90 -7.28 4.48 5.04
C THR A 90 -7.62 3.51 3.92
N VAL A 91 -7.81 4.00 2.70
CA VAL A 91 -8.06 3.16 1.52
C VAL A 91 -6.88 2.22 1.27
N MET A 92 -5.66 2.75 1.31
CA MET A 92 -4.45 1.93 1.13
C MET A 92 -4.36 0.85 2.21
N THR A 93 -4.58 1.22 3.46
CA THR A 93 -4.55 0.29 4.60
C THR A 93 -5.54 -0.85 4.43
N ARG A 94 -6.79 -0.54 4.02
CA ARG A 94 -7.81 -1.56 3.77
C ARG A 94 -7.39 -2.52 2.67
N GLY A 95 -6.87 -2.01 1.57
CA GLY A 95 -6.42 -2.85 0.45
C GLY A 95 -5.32 -3.80 0.87
N ILE A 96 -4.30 -3.31 1.54
CA ILE A 96 -3.18 -4.14 2.03
C ILE A 96 -3.67 -5.17 3.05
N TYR A 97 -4.51 -4.77 4.00
CA TYR A 97 -5.02 -5.67 5.03
C TYR A 97 -5.87 -6.79 4.43
N VAL A 98 -6.82 -6.45 3.57
CA VAL A 98 -7.71 -7.46 2.96
C VAL A 98 -6.91 -8.41 2.06
N ARG A 99 -5.91 -7.90 1.33
CA ARG A 99 -5.02 -8.76 0.55
C ARG A 99 -4.27 -9.77 1.44
N CYS A 100 -3.77 -9.33 2.60
CA CYS A 100 -3.13 -10.23 3.56
C CYS A 100 -4.09 -11.27 4.13
N ARG A 101 -5.34 -10.90 4.37
CA ARG A 101 -6.38 -11.84 4.83
C ARG A 101 -6.77 -12.84 3.76
N THR A 102 -6.70 -12.45 2.50
CA THR A 102 -7.02 -13.31 1.35
C THR A 102 -5.87 -14.28 1.05
N HIS A 103 -4.63 -13.82 1.21
CA HIS A 103 -3.42 -14.59 0.89
C HIS A 103 -2.55 -14.73 2.14
N PRO A 104 -2.69 -15.86 2.88
CA PRO A 104 -1.93 -16.07 4.13
C PRO A 104 -0.42 -15.94 3.98
N GLU A 105 0.13 -16.31 2.80
CA GLU A 105 1.56 -16.17 2.51
C GLU A 105 2.03 -14.70 2.54
N LEU A 106 1.16 -13.76 2.19
CA LEU A 106 1.48 -12.34 2.28
C LEU A 106 1.47 -11.85 3.73
N ALA A 107 0.52 -12.33 4.52
CA ALA A 107 0.51 -12.04 5.96
C ALA A 107 1.79 -12.56 6.61
N GLU A 108 2.22 -13.78 6.28
CA GLU A 108 3.48 -14.35 6.79
C GLU A 108 4.68 -13.52 6.34
N ALA A 109 4.74 -13.14 5.06
CA ALA A 109 5.84 -12.31 4.55
C ALA A 109 5.97 -11.00 5.32
N LEU A 110 4.83 -10.37 5.65
CA LEU A 110 4.82 -9.12 6.41
C LEU A 110 5.21 -9.36 7.87
N LEU A 111 4.67 -10.41 8.51
CA LEU A 111 5.00 -10.76 9.89
C LEU A 111 6.48 -11.17 10.05
N ASP A 112 7.06 -11.80 9.04
CA ASP A 112 8.46 -12.22 9.04
C ASP A 112 9.44 -11.04 9.07
N THR A 113 8.98 -9.84 8.71
CA THR A 113 9.80 -8.63 8.85
C THR A 113 10.03 -8.23 10.31
N GLY A 114 9.31 -8.84 11.25
CA GLY A 114 9.48 -8.63 12.70
C GLY A 114 9.19 -7.20 13.12
N ASP A 115 10.14 -6.57 13.78
CA ASP A 115 10.05 -5.18 14.23
C ASP A 115 10.84 -4.22 13.32
N THR A 116 11.35 -4.72 12.20
CA THR A 116 12.13 -3.93 11.27
C THR A 116 11.32 -2.75 10.72
N LYS A 117 11.93 -1.58 10.66
CA LYS A 117 11.33 -0.42 10.02
C LYS A 117 11.28 -0.65 8.51
N ILE A 118 10.09 -0.47 7.94
CA ILE A 118 9.87 -0.62 6.50
C ILE A 118 9.81 0.76 5.87
N VAL A 119 10.64 0.98 4.85
CA VAL A 119 10.75 2.25 4.15
C VAL A 119 10.47 2.04 2.66
N GLU A 120 9.50 2.78 2.15
CA GLU A 120 9.25 2.83 0.71
C GLU A 120 10.26 3.81 0.08
N ASN A 121 11.08 3.34 -0.85
CA ASN A 121 12.28 4.03 -1.28
C ASN A 121 12.12 4.92 -2.53
N SER A 122 10.89 5.30 -2.88
CA SER A 122 10.65 6.18 -4.03
C SER A 122 11.34 7.54 -3.85
N ASN A 123 12.16 7.93 -4.84
CA ASN A 123 12.92 9.17 -4.80
C ASN A 123 12.06 10.42 -4.99
N PHE A 124 10.95 10.28 -5.70
CA PHE A 124 10.11 11.42 -6.10
C PHE A 124 8.77 11.48 -5.37
N ASP A 125 8.51 10.53 -4.48
CA ASP A 125 7.28 10.48 -3.71
C ASP A 125 7.58 10.77 -2.24
N TYR A 126 7.18 11.96 -1.80
CA TYR A 126 7.40 12.43 -0.43
C TYR A 126 6.22 12.15 0.50
N PHE A 127 5.15 11.58 -0.02
CA PHE A 127 4.02 11.14 0.80
C PHE A 127 4.11 9.63 1.10
N TRP A 128 4.05 8.79 0.06
CA TRP A 128 4.12 7.34 0.23
C TRP A 128 5.53 6.85 0.52
N GLY A 129 6.53 7.51 -0.05
CA GLY A 129 7.93 7.15 0.04
C GLY A 129 8.76 8.06 0.91
N CYS A 130 10.06 7.75 0.96
CA CYS A 130 11.02 8.52 1.74
C CYS A 130 11.53 9.76 1.01
N GLY A 131 11.32 9.86 -0.30
CA GLY A 131 11.90 10.92 -1.11
C GLY A 131 13.41 10.76 -1.30
N ARG A 132 13.98 11.59 -2.17
CA ARG A 132 15.40 11.51 -2.54
C ARG A 132 16.33 11.83 -1.38
N ASP A 133 15.97 12.81 -0.55
CA ASP A 133 16.73 13.24 0.62
C ASP A 133 16.30 12.59 1.93
N ARG A 134 15.42 11.58 1.85
CA ARG A 134 14.85 10.83 2.98
C ARG A 134 14.00 11.66 3.95
N ARG A 135 13.52 12.83 3.53
CA ARG A 135 12.60 13.67 4.33
C ARG A 135 11.13 13.39 4.06
N GLY A 136 10.81 12.45 3.17
CA GLY A 136 9.43 12.07 2.89
C GLY A 136 8.77 11.39 4.07
N ASP A 137 7.44 11.37 4.06
CA ASP A 137 6.63 10.88 5.17
C ASP A 137 6.61 9.34 5.28
N ASN A 138 7.02 8.61 4.25
CA ASN A 138 7.02 7.15 4.24
C ASN A 138 5.66 6.56 4.68
N ARG A 139 4.56 7.12 4.19
CA ARG A 139 3.22 6.65 4.58
C ARG A 139 2.97 5.21 4.19
N TYR A 140 3.53 4.76 3.07
CA TYR A 140 3.38 3.36 2.66
C TYR A 140 4.07 2.40 3.65
N GLY A 141 5.29 2.72 4.05
CA GLY A 141 5.96 1.94 5.10
C GLY A 141 5.18 1.92 6.41
N LYS A 142 4.59 3.05 6.79
CA LYS A 142 3.74 3.14 7.98
C LYS A 142 2.47 2.30 7.84
N VAL A 143 1.84 2.29 6.67
CA VAL A 143 0.69 1.41 6.39
C VAL A 143 1.09 -0.06 6.59
N LEU A 144 2.21 -0.50 6.01
CA LEU A 144 2.69 -1.86 6.17
C LEU A 144 2.95 -2.21 7.64
N MET A 145 3.61 -1.33 8.38
CA MET A 145 3.90 -1.56 9.79
C MET A 145 2.63 -1.59 10.64
N ASN A 146 1.63 -0.76 10.33
CA ASN A 146 0.34 -0.77 11.02
C ASN A 146 -0.45 -2.05 10.73
N VAL A 147 -0.48 -2.50 9.49
CA VAL A 147 -1.11 -3.78 9.12
C VAL A 147 -0.39 -4.94 9.81
N ARG A 148 0.96 -4.91 9.84
CA ARG A 148 1.75 -5.90 10.56
C ARG A 148 1.37 -5.99 12.02
N ALA A 149 1.23 -4.85 12.70
CA ALA A 149 0.83 -4.81 14.10
C ALA A 149 -0.55 -5.43 14.32
N ARG A 150 -1.51 -5.12 13.45
CA ARG A 150 -2.86 -5.67 13.52
C ARG A 150 -2.88 -7.19 13.29
N LEU A 151 -2.13 -7.67 12.30
CA LEU A 151 -2.01 -9.11 12.04
C LEU A 151 -1.39 -9.84 13.23
N ARG A 152 -0.42 -9.22 13.88
CA ARG A 152 0.21 -9.77 15.09
C ARG A 152 -0.78 -9.87 16.24
N GLU A 153 -1.57 -8.83 16.48
CA GLU A 153 -2.63 -8.84 17.50
C GLU A 153 -3.69 -9.91 17.22
N GLU A 154 -4.11 -10.05 15.98
CA GLU A 154 -5.10 -11.05 15.57
C GLU A 154 -4.56 -12.46 15.76
N ARG A 155 -3.30 -12.70 15.45
CA ARG A 155 -2.64 -14.00 15.67
C ARG A 155 -2.57 -14.34 17.17
N ALA A 156 -2.17 -13.39 18.00
CA ALA A 156 -2.10 -13.56 19.45
C ALA A 156 -3.47 -13.86 20.06
N ALA A 157 -4.55 -13.27 19.52
CA ALA A 157 -5.92 -13.52 20.00
C ALA A 157 -6.44 -14.91 19.62
N GLN A 158 -5.84 -15.60 18.64
CA GLN A 158 -6.20 -16.96 18.21
C GLN A 158 -5.47 -18.03 19.03
N ASP A 159 -4.37 -17.67 19.68
CA ASP A 159 -3.59 -18.57 20.56
C ASP A 159 -4.17 -18.55 22.02
#